data_856943f650b7a643e039233d0d8ef635
#
_entry.id   856943f650b7a643e039233d0d8ef635
#
_cell.length_a   1.000
_cell.length_b   1.000
_cell.length_c   1.000
_cell.angle_alpha   90.00
_cell.angle_beta   90.00
_cell.angle_gamma   90.00
#
_symmetry.space_group_name_H-M   'P 1'
#
loop_
_entity.id
_entity.type
_entity.pdbx_description
1 polymer ?
#
loop_
_entity_poly.entity_id
_entity_poly.type
_entity_poly.pdbx_seq_one_letter_code
_entity_poly.pdbx_strand_id
1 'polypeptide(L)'
;MAYFRDHLSSTMPDGKPTVLVIDDDPDLRASVGRLLRSVGLEAQLFASISDFLKQDPPDGPICLVLDVRFPGQSGLDLQRELAVANRRLPIIFITGHGDIPMSAQAMKGGAIEFLTKPFRDQDLLDGIHLGLSRDRVRRENENALADLRARFGSLSPREREIMIHVAQGRLSKQIAGDIGIAEATVKVHRSRAMRKMNARSLPELGRMADRLKLVPEKPQHP
;
A
#
# COMPACT_ATOMS: atom_id res chain seq x y z
N MET A 1 17.58 13.41 24.30
CA MET A 1 16.15 13.05 24.42
C MET A 1 15.19 14.08 23.82
N ALA A 2 15.54 14.81 22.76
CA ALA A 2 14.72 15.90 22.21
C ALA A 2 14.52 15.85 20.68
N TYR A 3 14.90 14.77 19.99
CA TYR A 3 14.86 14.68 18.52
C TYR A 3 13.63 13.96 17.94
N PHE A 4 12.73 13.43 18.78
CA PHE A 4 11.62 12.58 18.32
C PHE A 4 10.23 13.23 18.33
N ARG A 5 10.10 14.53 18.69
CA ARG A 5 8.76 15.16 18.85
C ARG A 5 8.26 15.97 17.66
N ASP A 6 9.10 16.32 16.68
CA ASP A 6 8.72 17.34 15.67
C ASP A 6 8.29 16.79 14.29
N HIS A 7 8.19 15.47 14.09
CA HIS A 7 7.77 14.91 12.79
C HIS A 7 6.34 14.33 12.75
N LEU A 8 5.56 14.46 13.83
CA LEU A 8 4.18 13.92 13.87
C LEU A 8 3.09 14.99 13.70
N SER A 9 3.44 16.24 13.37
CA SER A 9 2.49 17.36 13.28
C SER A 9 2.33 17.92 11.87
N SER A 10 2.32 17.06 10.87
CA SER A 10 1.90 17.41 9.51
C SER A 10 0.48 16.84 9.33
N THR A 11 -0.48 17.72 9.12
CA THR A 11 -1.90 17.44 8.79
C THR A 11 -2.03 16.25 7.83
N MET A 12 -2.32 15.07 8.38
CA MET A 12 -2.52 13.84 7.61
C MET A 12 -3.93 13.82 7.03
N PRO A 13 -4.11 13.75 5.71
CA PRO A 13 -5.41 13.45 5.11
C PRO A 13 -5.84 12.00 5.34
N ASP A 14 -4.93 11.12 5.78
CA ASP A 14 -5.20 9.72 6.09
C ASP A 14 -5.30 9.55 7.61
N GLY A 15 -6.28 8.74 8.06
CA GLY A 15 -6.61 8.50 9.47
C GLY A 15 -5.40 8.13 10.35
N LYS A 16 -5.61 8.03 11.66
CA LYS A 16 -4.52 7.77 12.61
C LYS A 16 -3.91 6.38 12.42
N PRO A 17 -2.56 6.26 12.58
CA PRO A 17 -1.89 4.97 12.56
C PRO A 17 -2.45 4.04 13.63
N THR A 18 -2.87 2.82 13.26
CA THR A 18 -3.53 1.87 14.14
C THR A 18 -2.81 0.53 14.10
N VAL A 19 -2.55 -0.03 15.27
CA VAL A 19 -2.00 -1.39 15.41
C VAL A 19 -3.14 -2.34 15.73
N LEU A 20 -3.30 -3.37 14.90
CA LEU A 20 -4.28 -4.43 15.10
C LEU A 20 -3.55 -5.57 15.81
N VAL A 21 -4.06 -6.00 16.97
CA VAL A 21 -3.43 -7.07 17.77
C VAL A 21 -4.38 -8.23 17.85
N ILE A 22 -3.98 -9.40 17.35
CA ILE A 22 -4.76 -10.63 17.42
C ILE A 22 -3.94 -11.65 18.22
N ASP A 23 -4.44 -12.02 19.38
CA ASP A 23 -3.83 -13.01 20.27
C ASP A 23 -4.94 -13.58 21.17
N ASP A 24 -4.99 -14.87 21.45
CA ASP A 24 -6.02 -15.48 22.32
C ASP A 24 -5.71 -15.29 23.81
N ASP A 25 -4.47 -14.97 24.19
CA ASP A 25 -4.08 -14.65 25.55
C ASP A 25 -4.53 -13.22 25.95
N PRO A 26 -5.47 -13.07 26.88
CA PRO A 26 -5.99 -11.78 27.31
C PRO A 26 -4.95 -10.90 28.02
N ASP A 27 -4.01 -11.51 28.75
CA ASP A 27 -3.00 -10.77 29.51
C ASP A 27 -1.97 -10.17 28.58
N LEU A 28 -1.51 -10.93 27.57
CA LEU A 28 -0.63 -10.44 26.55
C LEU A 28 -1.28 -9.34 25.71
N ARG A 29 -2.52 -9.55 25.24
CA ARG A 29 -3.27 -8.50 24.53
C ARG A 29 -3.36 -7.20 25.32
N ALA A 30 -3.70 -7.32 26.62
CA ALA A 30 -3.79 -6.13 27.48
C ALA A 30 -2.43 -5.47 27.69
N SER A 31 -1.36 -6.23 27.80
CA SER A 31 0.02 -5.74 27.97
C SER A 31 0.49 -5.01 26.72
N VAL A 32 0.36 -5.62 25.55
CA VAL A 32 0.70 -5.00 24.26
C VAL A 32 -0.16 -3.73 24.04
N GLY A 33 -1.45 -3.78 24.34
CA GLY A 33 -2.31 -2.60 24.24
C GLY A 33 -1.91 -1.44 25.16
N ARG A 34 -1.40 -1.73 26.37
CA ARG A 34 -0.83 -0.70 27.26
C ARG A 34 0.45 -0.12 26.71
N LEU A 35 1.36 -0.96 26.23
CA LEU A 35 2.60 -0.55 25.60
C LEU A 35 2.34 0.40 24.42
N LEU A 36 1.45 0.04 23.51
CA LEU A 36 1.12 0.85 22.34
C LEU A 36 0.55 2.23 22.73
N ARG A 37 -0.37 2.26 23.70
CA ARG A 37 -0.92 3.52 24.21
C ARG A 37 0.14 4.40 24.90
N SER A 38 1.11 3.79 25.59
CA SER A 38 2.18 4.55 26.27
C SER A 38 3.08 5.32 25.30
N VAL A 39 3.17 4.84 24.04
CA VAL A 39 3.94 5.51 22.97
C VAL A 39 3.04 6.30 21.98
N GLY A 40 1.75 6.47 22.31
CA GLY A 40 0.81 7.28 21.52
C GLY A 40 0.26 6.59 20.28
N LEU A 41 0.36 5.28 20.16
CA LEU A 41 -0.24 4.50 19.08
C LEU A 41 -1.66 4.05 19.44
N GLU A 42 -2.58 4.12 18.47
CA GLU A 42 -3.90 3.52 18.60
C GLU A 42 -3.80 1.99 18.44
N ALA A 43 -4.58 1.25 19.24
CA ALA A 43 -4.61 -0.20 19.19
C ALA A 43 -6.04 -0.72 19.16
N GLN A 44 -6.30 -1.67 18.27
CA GLN A 44 -7.50 -2.49 18.27
C GLN A 44 -7.12 -3.93 18.62
N LEU A 45 -7.79 -4.49 19.62
CA LEU A 45 -7.42 -5.78 20.21
C LEU A 45 -8.50 -6.82 19.90
N PHE A 46 -8.09 -7.97 19.37
CA PHE A 46 -8.97 -9.06 18.97
C PHE A 46 -8.55 -10.35 19.68
N ALA A 47 -9.54 -11.08 20.20
CA ALA A 47 -9.31 -12.38 20.84
C ALA A 47 -9.22 -13.53 19.83
N SER A 48 -9.68 -13.30 18.59
CA SER A 48 -9.68 -14.33 17.55
C SER A 48 -9.52 -13.72 16.14
N ILE A 49 -9.07 -14.54 15.21
CA ILE A 49 -9.04 -14.21 13.78
C ILE A 49 -10.46 -13.92 13.25
N SER A 50 -11.46 -14.66 13.74
CA SER A 50 -12.86 -14.47 13.36
C SER A 50 -13.39 -13.08 13.75
N ASP A 51 -13.02 -12.56 14.90
CA ASP A 51 -13.45 -11.22 15.32
C ASP A 51 -12.76 -10.12 14.52
N PHE A 52 -11.48 -10.31 14.20
CA PHE A 52 -10.76 -9.42 13.31
C PHE A 52 -11.38 -9.36 11.90
N LEU A 53 -11.75 -10.50 11.32
CA LEU A 53 -12.32 -10.55 9.96
C LEU A 53 -13.70 -9.92 9.83
N LYS A 54 -14.43 -9.74 10.94
CA LYS A 54 -15.76 -9.07 10.98
C LYS A 54 -15.66 -7.54 10.99
N GLN A 55 -14.47 -6.99 11.24
CA GLN A 55 -14.28 -5.54 11.34
C GLN A 55 -13.82 -4.94 10.02
N ASP A 56 -14.30 -3.74 9.73
CA ASP A 56 -13.74 -2.95 8.65
C ASP A 56 -12.36 -2.42 9.06
N PRO A 57 -11.40 -2.43 8.12
CA PRO A 57 -10.07 -1.92 8.41
C PRO A 57 -10.10 -0.41 8.69
N PRO A 58 -9.27 0.09 9.63
CA PRO A 58 -9.14 1.53 9.87
C PRO A 58 -8.70 2.31 8.63
N ASP A 59 -9.09 3.59 8.56
CA ASP A 59 -8.76 4.45 7.42
C ASP A 59 -7.26 4.81 7.33
N GLY A 60 -6.53 4.80 8.46
CA GLY A 60 -5.11 5.16 8.50
C GLY A 60 -4.15 4.01 8.18
N PRO A 61 -2.83 4.27 8.26
CA PRO A 61 -1.82 3.23 8.17
C PRO A 61 -2.02 2.17 9.25
N ILE A 62 -1.89 0.89 8.90
CA ILE A 62 -2.08 -0.23 9.82
C ILE A 62 -0.88 -1.17 9.86
N CYS A 63 -0.67 -1.78 11.02
CA CYS A 63 0.24 -2.89 11.22
C CYS A 63 -0.46 -3.96 12.05
N LEU A 64 -0.35 -5.22 11.65
CA LEU A 64 -0.95 -6.36 12.33
C LEU A 64 0.09 -7.06 13.20
N VAL A 65 -0.15 -7.16 14.50
CA VAL A 65 0.56 -8.02 15.44
C VAL A 65 -0.29 -9.27 15.64
N LEU A 66 0.26 -10.43 15.31
CA LEU A 66 -0.52 -11.65 15.15
C LEU A 66 0.17 -12.83 15.87
N ASP A 67 -0.53 -13.49 16.78
CA ASP A 67 -0.05 -14.78 17.26
C ASP A 67 -0.08 -15.80 16.12
N VAL A 68 0.87 -16.69 16.14
CA VAL A 68 0.92 -17.79 15.17
C VAL A 68 -0.11 -18.87 15.49
N ARG A 69 -0.37 -19.13 16.78
CA ARG A 69 -1.21 -20.25 17.24
C ARG A 69 -2.52 -19.79 17.84
N PHE A 70 -3.61 -20.25 17.25
CA PHE A 70 -4.96 -20.11 17.78
C PHE A 70 -5.65 -21.48 17.85
N PRO A 71 -6.63 -21.67 18.72
CA PRO A 71 -7.46 -22.86 18.70
C PRO A 71 -8.11 -23.08 17.33
N GLY A 72 -7.71 -24.15 16.64
CA GLY A 72 -8.28 -24.54 15.34
C GLY A 72 -7.84 -23.73 14.12
N GLN A 73 -7.00 -22.70 14.26
CA GLN A 73 -6.48 -21.87 13.17
C GLN A 73 -5.01 -21.51 13.37
N SER A 74 -4.33 -21.11 12.29
CA SER A 74 -2.97 -20.60 12.35
C SER A 74 -2.90 -19.17 11.82
N GLY A 75 -2.13 -18.31 12.50
CA GLY A 75 -1.83 -16.97 11.98
C GLY A 75 -1.15 -17.00 10.61
N LEU A 76 -0.38 -18.07 10.31
CA LEU A 76 0.22 -18.26 8.99
C LEU A 76 -0.83 -18.55 7.90
N ASP A 77 -1.95 -19.19 8.26
CA ASP A 77 -3.06 -19.40 7.33
C ASP A 77 -3.74 -18.07 7.02
N LEU A 78 -4.00 -17.24 8.04
CA LEU A 78 -4.52 -15.88 7.84
C LEU A 78 -3.59 -15.05 6.93
N GLN A 79 -2.27 -15.12 7.10
CA GLN A 79 -1.33 -14.43 6.21
C GLN A 79 -1.53 -14.85 4.74
N ARG A 80 -1.69 -16.15 4.49
CA ARG A 80 -1.94 -16.69 3.13
C ARG A 80 -3.28 -16.23 2.57
N GLU A 81 -4.34 -16.26 3.38
CA GLU A 81 -5.67 -15.82 2.99
C GLU A 81 -5.67 -14.32 2.63
N LEU A 82 -5.04 -13.48 3.44
CA LEU A 82 -4.88 -12.05 3.17
C LEU A 82 -4.11 -11.81 1.87
N ALA A 83 -3.05 -12.59 1.60
CA ALA A 83 -2.29 -12.48 0.36
C ALA A 83 -3.12 -12.87 -0.88
N VAL A 84 -3.89 -13.96 -0.81
CA VAL A 84 -4.82 -14.39 -1.87
C VAL A 84 -5.90 -13.34 -2.13
N ALA A 85 -6.44 -12.73 -1.07
CA ALA A 85 -7.41 -11.64 -1.15
C ALA A 85 -6.80 -10.29 -1.61
N ASN A 86 -5.51 -10.27 -1.94
CA ASN A 86 -4.73 -9.06 -2.27
C ASN A 86 -4.76 -7.97 -1.17
N ARG A 87 -5.00 -8.37 0.07
CA ARG A 87 -4.94 -7.53 1.28
C ARG A 87 -3.53 -7.60 1.86
N ARG A 88 -2.63 -6.79 1.34
CA ARG A 88 -1.20 -6.76 1.76
C ARG A 88 -1.04 -5.94 3.04
N LEU A 89 -1.32 -6.55 4.18
CA LEU A 89 -1.08 -5.95 5.49
C LEU A 89 0.35 -6.25 5.96
N PRO A 90 1.07 -5.27 6.54
CA PRO A 90 2.29 -5.53 7.28
C PRO A 90 1.97 -6.38 8.52
N ILE A 91 2.60 -7.55 8.65
CA ILE A 91 2.36 -8.50 9.73
C ILE A 91 3.64 -8.68 10.53
N ILE A 92 3.53 -8.59 11.86
CA ILE A 92 4.52 -9.02 12.83
C ILE A 92 3.95 -10.23 13.54
N PHE A 93 4.64 -11.36 13.44
CA PHE A 93 4.26 -12.55 14.19
C PHE A 93 4.86 -12.52 15.58
N ILE A 94 4.04 -12.94 16.57
CA ILE A 94 4.48 -13.22 17.93
C ILE A 94 4.09 -14.67 18.27
N THR A 95 4.96 -15.43 18.96
CA THR A 95 4.62 -16.81 19.31
C THR A 95 5.40 -17.31 20.52
N GLY A 96 4.78 -18.11 21.38
CA GLY A 96 5.46 -18.82 22.48
C GLY A 96 6.28 -20.04 22.04
N HIS A 97 6.07 -20.54 20.82
CA HIS A 97 6.73 -21.73 20.28
C HIS A 97 7.09 -21.50 18.82
N GLY A 98 8.14 -20.73 18.58
CA GLY A 98 8.69 -20.50 17.24
C GLY A 98 9.78 -21.51 16.94
N ASP A 99 9.69 -22.17 15.79
CA ASP A 99 10.79 -22.94 15.21
C ASP A 99 11.31 -22.27 13.93
N ILE A 100 12.49 -22.68 13.49
CA ILE A 100 13.14 -22.11 12.30
C ILE A 100 12.27 -22.27 11.03
N PRO A 101 11.62 -23.42 10.74
CA PRO A 101 10.73 -23.56 9.61
C PRO A 101 9.56 -22.59 9.63
N MET A 102 8.95 -22.35 10.78
CA MET A 102 7.81 -21.47 10.96
C MET A 102 8.18 -20.00 10.71
N SER A 103 9.29 -19.53 11.29
CA SER A 103 9.80 -18.19 11.05
C SER A 103 10.18 -17.96 9.57
N ALA A 104 10.84 -18.94 8.95
CA ALA A 104 11.18 -18.88 7.54
C ALA A 104 9.94 -18.81 6.64
N GLN A 105 8.86 -19.53 6.97
CA GLN A 105 7.59 -19.48 6.25
C GLN A 105 6.93 -18.10 6.39
N ALA A 106 6.85 -17.55 7.60
CA ALA A 106 6.32 -16.22 7.86
C ALA A 106 7.05 -15.14 7.04
N MET A 107 8.38 -15.16 7.08
CA MET A 107 9.21 -14.19 6.37
C MET A 107 9.11 -14.32 4.86
N LYS A 108 9.07 -15.54 4.30
CA LYS A 108 8.79 -15.79 2.87
C LYS A 108 7.40 -15.31 2.46
N GLY A 109 6.42 -15.34 3.37
CA GLY A 109 5.09 -14.79 3.18
C GLY A 109 5.03 -13.25 3.25
N GLY A 110 6.16 -12.58 3.49
CA GLY A 110 6.29 -11.13 3.53
C GLY A 110 6.01 -10.51 4.90
N ALA A 111 6.13 -11.27 6.00
CA ALA A 111 6.07 -10.71 7.34
C ALA A 111 7.17 -9.64 7.55
N ILE A 112 6.87 -8.66 8.38
CA ILE A 112 7.83 -7.61 8.78
C ILE A 112 8.85 -8.18 9.74
N GLU A 113 8.36 -8.96 10.73
CA GLU A 113 9.17 -9.49 11.80
C GLU A 113 8.51 -10.76 12.37
N PHE A 114 9.32 -11.58 13.06
CA PHE A 114 8.89 -12.78 13.77
C PHE A 114 9.54 -12.81 15.15
N LEU A 115 8.76 -12.61 16.20
CA LEU A 115 9.22 -12.49 17.58
C LEU A 115 8.78 -13.69 18.42
N THR A 116 9.72 -14.28 19.19
CA THR A 116 9.40 -15.33 20.15
C THR A 116 9.11 -14.74 21.52
N LYS A 117 8.05 -15.22 22.19
CA LYS A 117 7.72 -14.87 23.57
C LYS A 117 8.67 -15.57 24.55
N PRO A 118 9.28 -14.87 25.53
CA PRO A 118 9.17 -13.43 25.77
C PRO A 118 10.04 -12.62 24.81
N PHE A 119 9.52 -11.49 24.32
CA PHE A 119 10.22 -10.53 23.45
C PHE A 119 10.46 -9.21 24.18
N ARG A 120 11.39 -8.40 23.67
CA ARG A 120 11.62 -7.05 24.20
C ARG A 120 10.61 -6.08 23.58
N ASP A 121 10.06 -5.18 24.39
CA ASP A 121 9.14 -4.13 23.94
C ASP A 121 9.71 -3.34 22.75
N GLN A 122 11.01 -3.04 22.77
CA GLN A 122 11.67 -2.28 21.72
C GLN A 122 11.64 -3.03 20.37
N ASP A 123 11.88 -4.34 20.36
CA ASP A 123 11.87 -5.14 19.13
C ASP A 123 10.48 -5.13 18.49
N LEU A 124 9.42 -5.22 19.29
CA LEU A 124 8.04 -5.11 18.82
C LEU A 124 7.73 -3.71 18.28
N LEU A 125 8.14 -2.65 18.99
CA LEU A 125 7.90 -1.27 18.56
C LEU A 125 8.65 -0.93 17.27
N ASP A 126 9.89 -1.37 17.11
CA ASP A 126 10.68 -1.17 15.89
C ASP A 126 10.01 -1.85 14.69
N GLY A 127 9.55 -3.09 14.84
CA GLY A 127 8.78 -3.80 13.83
C GLY A 127 7.49 -3.08 13.45
N ILE A 128 6.74 -2.57 14.45
CA ILE A 128 5.50 -1.82 14.24
C ILE A 128 5.76 -0.52 13.46
N HIS A 129 6.79 0.25 13.84
CA HIS A 129 7.14 1.47 13.12
C HIS A 129 7.50 1.20 11.66
N LEU A 130 8.26 0.13 11.40
CA LEU A 130 8.57 -0.30 10.04
C LEU A 130 7.31 -0.71 9.27
N GLY A 131 6.42 -1.48 9.91
CA GLY A 131 5.14 -1.90 9.32
C GLY A 131 4.26 -0.72 8.95
N LEU A 132 4.02 0.20 9.89
CA LEU A 132 3.20 1.40 9.65
C LEU A 132 3.79 2.28 8.55
N SER A 133 5.12 2.42 8.49
CA SER A 133 5.79 3.18 7.43
C SER A 133 5.57 2.53 6.06
N ARG A 134 5.71 1.21 5.94
CA ARG A 134 5.46 0.46 4.69
C ARG A 134 4.00 0.57 4.24
N ASP A 135 3.06 0.47 5.17
CA ASP A 135 1.63 0.59 4.83
C ASP A 135 1.28 2.00 4.36
N ARG A 136 1.86 3.04 4.99
CA ARG A 136 1.70 4.44 4.55
C ARG A 136 2.13 4.60 3.09
N VAL A 137 3.35 4.21 2.76
CA VAL A 137 3.87 4.31 1.38
C VAL A 137 3.02 3.52 0.40
N ARG A 138 2.55 2.33 0.78
CA ARG A 138 1.64 1.53 -0.05
C ARG A 138 0.34 2.27 -0.33
N ARG A 139 -0.33 2.81 0.71
CA ARG A 139 -1.59 3.58 0.59
C ARG A 139 -1.41 4.84 -0.26
N GLU A 140 -0.35 5.60 -0.04
CA GLU A 140 -0.02 6.78 -0.86
C GLU A 140 0.11 6.41 -2.36
N ASN A 141 0.79 5.31 -2.66
CA ASN A 141 0.93 4.83 -4.03
C ASN A 141 -0.41 4.36 -4.63
N GLU A 142 -1.25 3.66 -3.85
CA GLU A 142 -2.57 3.21 -4.26
C GLU A 142 -3.51 4.38 -4.52
N ASN A 143 -3.54 5.38 -3.63
CA ASN A 143 -4.32 6.60 -3.76
C ASN A 143 -3.87 7.41 -4.99
N ALA A 144 -2.57 7.60 -5.17
CA ALA A 144 -2.02 8.29 -6.34
C ALA A 144 -2.35 7.56 -7.65
N LEU A 145 -2.40 6.23 -7.64
CA LEU A 145 -2.82 5.44 -8.82
C LEU A 145 -4.33 5.54 -9.05
N ALA A 146 -5.14 5.54 -7.99
CA ALA A 146 -6.59 5.72 -8.08
C ALA A 146 -6.95 7.10 -8.66
N ASP A 147 -6.30 8.17 -8.18
CA ASP A 147 -6.45 9.53 -8.72
C ASP A 147 -6.05 9.60 -10.19
N LEU A 148 -4.95 8.95 -10.54
CA LEU A 148 -4.47 8.92 -11.92
C LEU A 148 -5.47 8.19 -12.83
N ARG A 149 -6.05 7.08 -12.37
CA ARG A 149 -7.12 6.35 -13.09
C ARG A 149 -8.39 7.20 -13.25
N ALA A 150 -8.78 7.93 -12.21
CA ALA A 150 -9.93 8.83 -12.26
C ALA A 150 -9.73 9.94 -13.30
N ARG A 151 -8.55 10.59 -13.32
CA ARG A 151 -8.20 11.59 -14.35
C ARG A 151 -8.21 10.99 -15.74
N PHE A 152 -7.63 9.81 -15.94
CA PHE A 152 -7.66 9.11 -17.22
C PHE A 152 -9.11 8.75 -17.63
N GLY A 153 -9.95 8.33 -16.69
CA GLY A 153 -11.36 8.08 -16.90
C GLY A 153 -12.14 9.30 -17.42
N SER A 154 -11.71 10.51 -17.05
CA SER A 154 -12.34 11.78 -17.49
C SER A 154 -11.96 12.19 -18.92
N LEU A 155 -10.99 11.52 -19.56
CA LEU A 155 -10.62 11.80 -20.94
C LEU A 155 -11.68 11.30 -21.90
N SER A 156 -11.96 12.09 -22.96
CA SER A 156 -12.76 11.60 -24.08
C SER A 156 -12.01 10.48 -24.84
N PRO A 157 -12.72 9.66 -25.64
CA PRO A 157 -12.07 8.60 -26.43
C PRO A 157 -10.90 9.14 -27.29
N ARG A 158 -11.07 10.32 -27.89
CA ARG A 158 -10.05 10.93 -28.74
C ARG A 158 -8.85 11.48 -27.93
N GLU A 159 -9.10 12.00 -26.74
CA GLU A 159 -8.03 12.44 -25.83
C GLU A 159 -7.21 11.26 -25.31
N ARG A 160 -7.86 10.12 -25.03
CA ARG A 160 -7.18 8.87 -24.62
C ARG A 160 -6.28 8.33 -25.73
N GLU A 161 -6.81 8.24 -26.94
CA GLU A 161 -6.08 7.76 -28.12
C GLU A 161 -4.82 8.62 -28.35
N ILE A 162 -4.96 9.93 -28.35
CA ILE A 162 -3.83 10.85 -28.54
C ILE A 162 -2.83 10.75 -27.38
N MET A 163 -3.30 10.61 -26.13
CA MET A 163 -2.42 10.41 -24.99
C MET A 163 -1.53 9.17 -25.16
N ILE A 164 -2.10 8.05 -25.61
CA ILE A 164 -1.37 6.80 -25.85
C ILE A 164 -0.28 7.01 -26.92
N HIS A 165 -0.61 7.64 -28.05
CA HIS A 165 0.35 7.93 -29.09
C HIS A 165 1.49 8.86 -28.60
N VAL A 166 1.15 9.88 -27.80
CA VAL A 166 2.14 10.78 -27.19
C VAL A 166 3.06 10.03 -26.22
N ALA A 167 2.52 9.13 -25.42
CA ALA A 167 3.31 8.29 -24.53
C ALA A 167 4.29 7.36 -25.28
N GLN A 168 3.91 6.93 -26.49
CA GLN A 168 4.80 6.19 -27.40
C GLN A 168 5.88 7.07 -28.08
N GLY A 169 5.92 8.38 -27.78
CA GLY A 169 6.88 9.32 -28.33
C GLY A 169 6.55 9.84 -29.74
N ARG A 170 5.30 9.63 -30.24
CA ARG A 170 4.90 10.10 -31.57
C ARG A 170 4.70 11.61 -31.62
N LEU A 171 5.13 12.22 -32.73
CA LEU A 171 4.93 13.64 -32.98
C LEU A 171 3.50 13.92 -33.45
N SER A 172 2.99 15.13 -33.19
CA SER A 172 1.61 15.51 -33.57
C SER A 172 1.33 15.30 -35.06
N LYS A 173 2.30 15.52 -35.94
CA LYS A 173 2.15 15.29 -37.39
C LYS A 173 1.98 13.79 -37.71
N GLN A 174 2.73 12.92 -37.03
CA GLN A 174 2.59 11.47 -37.20
C GLN A 174 1.24 10.97 -36.69
N ILE A 175 0.84 11.45 -35.49
CA ILE A 175 -0.49 11.12 -34.93
C ILE A 175 -1.61 11.56 -35.87
N ALA A 176 -1.52 12.76 -36.45
CA ALA A 176 -2.49 13.29 -37.40
C ALA A 176 -2.67 12.37 -38.62
N GLY A 177 -1.55 11.87 -39.18
CA GLY A 177 -1.57 10.90 -40.29
C GLY A 177 -2.17 9.56 -39.88
N ASP A 178 -1.80 9.03 -38.69
CA ASP A 178 -2.27 7.72 -38.22
C ASP A 178 -3.78 7.67 -37.97
N ILE A 179 -4.35 8.77 -37.44
CA ILE A 179 -5.75 8.81 -37.01
C ILE A 179 -6.66 9.65 -37.96
N GLY A 180 -6.11 10.13 -39.09
CA GLY A 180 -6.85 10.78 -40.16
C GLY A 180 -7.49 12.13 -39.80
N ILE A 181 -6.80 12.99 -38.99
CA ILE A 181 -7.27 14.33 -38.63
C ILE A 181 -6.19 15.39 -38.84
N ALA A 182 -6.55 16.65 -38.80
CA ALA A 182 -5.61 17.75 -38.93
C ALA A 182 -4.64 17.82 -37.73
N GLU A 183 -3.38 18.17 -37.96
CA GLU A 183 -2.37 18.35 -36.91
C GLU A 183 -2.81 19.39 -35.84
N ALA A 184 -3.48 20.45 -36.27
CA ALA A 184 -4.04 21.45 -35.37
C ALA A 184 -5.04 20.82 -34.36
N THR A 185 -5.87 19.89 -34.83
CA THR A 185 -6.84 19.16 -34.01
C THR A 185 -6.15 18.24 -33.01
N VAL A 186 -5.06 17.55 -33.42
CA VAL A 186 -4.23 16.77 -32.52
C VAL A 186 -3.65 17.63 -31.39
N LYS A 187 -3.11 18.80 -31.73
CA LYS A 187 -2.57 19.76 -30.74
C LYS A 187 -3.62 20.20 -29.71
N VAL A 188 -4.85 20.44 -30.14
CA VAL A 188 -5.96 20.80 -29.25
C VAL A 188 -6.30 19.66 -28.29
N HIS A 189 -6.50 18.44 -28.81
CA HIS A 189 -6.81 17.28 -27.96
C HIS A 189 -5.65 16.94 -27.01
N ARG A 190 -4.40 17.04 -27.47
CA ARG A 190 -3.21 16.86 -26.64
C ARG A 190 -3.19 17.86 -25.47
N SER A 191 -3.44 19.14 -25.73
CA SER A 191 -3.50 20.18 -24.72
C SER A 191 -4.60 19.90 -23.68
N ARG A 192 -5.78 19.45 -24.16
CA ARG A 192 -6.89 19.07 -23.28
C ARG A 192 -6.55 17.84 -22.42
N ALA A 193 -5.94 16.82 -23.02
CA ALA A 193 -5.48 15.63 -22.29
C ALA A 193 -4.45 16.00 -21.21
N MET A 194 -3.43 16.80 -21.55
CA MET A 194 -2.44 17.27 -20.56
C MET A 194 -3.10 18.01 -19.39
N ARG A 195 -4.05 18.90 -19.66
CA ARG A 195 -4.75 19.65 -18.61
C ARG A 195 -5.58 18.73 -17.72
N LYS A 196 -6.37 17.80 -18.29
CA LYS A 196 -7.19 16.86 -17.53
C LYS A 196 -6.34 15.87 -16.71
N MET A 197 -5.23 15.43 -17.26
CA MET A 197 -4.26 14.58 -16.56
C MET A 197 -3.43 15.37 -15.53
N ASN A 198 -3.48 16.70 -15.54
CA ASN A 198 -2.62 17.57 -14.74
C ASN A 198 -1.11 17.32 -15.02
N ALA A 199 -0.77 17.06 -16.28
CA ALA A 199 0.59 16.87 -16.72
C ALA A 199 1.24 18.19 -17.13
N ARG A 200 2.41 18.51 -16.57
CA ARG A 200 3.17 19.75 -16.84
C ARG A 200 4.05 19.63 -18.07
N SER A 201 4.34 18.40 -18.51
CA SER A 201 5.20 18.13 -19.66
C SER A 201 4.81 16.83 -20.36
N LEU A 202 5.27 16.65 -21.62
CA LEU A 202 5.05 15.40 -22.36
C LEU A 202 5.77 14.20 -21.70
N PRO A 203 7.02 14.32 -21.20
CA PRO A 203 7.62 13.24 -20.43
C PRO A 203 6.84 12.84 -19.18
N GLU A 204 6.21 13.79 -18.50
CA GLU A 204 5.35 13.49 -17.36
C GLU A 204 4.09 12.73 -17.78
N LEU A 205 3.45 13.15 -18.87
CA LEU A 205 2.31 12.44 -19.45
C LEU A 205 2.70 11.00 -19.85
N GLY A 206 3.89 10.79 -20.39
CA GLY A 206 4.44 9.47 -20.69
C GLY A 206 4.55 8.60 -19.43
N ARG A 207 5.19 9.11 -18.36
CA ARG A 207 5.28 8.38 -17.08
C ARG A 207 3.91 8.05 -16.48
N MET A 208 2.92 8.92 -16.66
CA MET A 208 1.54 8.64 -16.23
C MET A 208 0.94 7.48 -17.03
N ALA A 209 1.18 7.43 -18.34
CA ALA A 209 0.71 6.35 -19.20
C ALA A 209 1.39 5.00 -18.84
N ASP A 210 2.68 5.01 -18.52
CA ASP A 210 3.42 3.84 -18.06
C ASP A 210 2.86 3.32 -16.73
N ARG A 211 2.61 4.21 -15.76
CA ARG A 211 1.97 3.85 -14.48
C ARG A 211 0.57 3.25 -14.66
N LEU A 212 -0.17 3.69 -15.66
CA LEU A 212 -1.48 3.15 -16.04
C LEU A 212 -1.38 1.87 -16.87
N LYS A 213 -0.18 1.45 -17.27
CA LYS A 213 0.09 0.33 -18.19
C LYS A 213 -0.63 0.45 -19.53
N LEU A 214 -0.71 1.67 -20.07
CA LEU A 214 -1.39 1.96 -21.34
C LEU A 214 -0.53 1.65 -22.56
N VAL A 215 0.79 1.62 -22.39
CA VAL A 215 1.77 1.33 -23.44
C VAL A 215 2.34 -0.06 -23.15
N PRO A 216 2.35 -0.99 -24.12
CA PRO A 216 3.04 -2.26 -23.95
C PRO A 216 4.52 -2.01 -23.67
N GLU A 217 5.10 -2.74 -22.73
CA GLU A 217 6.54 -2.69 -22.50
C GLU A 217 7.27 -3.00 -23.82
N LYS A 218 8.17 -2.11 -24.24
CA LYS A 218 9.06 -2.41 -25.36
C LYS A 218 9.86 -3.65 -24.98
N PRO A 219 9.91 -4.69 -25.84
CA PRO A 219 10.79 -5.81 -25.57
C PRO A 219 12.20 -5.25 -25.38
N GLN A 220 12.79 -5.54 -24.21
CA GLN A 220 14.18 -5.23 -23.95
C GLN A 220 14.98 -6.04 -24.98
N HIS A 221 15.63 -5.36 -25.92
CA HIS A 221 16.59 -6.03 -26.79
C HIS A 221 17.76 -6.50 -25.93
N PRO A 222 18.19 -7.76 -26.07
CA PRO A 222 19.33 -8.32 -25.36
C PRO A 222 20.63 -7.58 -25.66
#